data_3af710bff56b45652c4cbbec413f73bc
#
_entry.id   3af710bff56b45652c4cbbec413f73bc
#
_cell.length_a   1.000
_cell.length_b   1.000
_cell.length_c   1.000
_cell.angle_alpha   90.00
_cell.angle_beta   90.00
_cell.angle_gamma   90.00
#
_symmetry.space_group_name_H-M   'P 1'
#
loop_
_entity.id
_entity.type
_entity.pdbx_description
1 polymer ?
#
loop_
_entity_poly.entity_id
_entity_poly.type
_entity_poly.pdbx_seq_one_letter_code
_entity_poly.pdbx_strand_id
1 'polypeptide(L)'
;MGHLICYEIRFPELARLQALAGAEILIVSSAFVAGENKAQQWHTLLQARAIENAVFVCAANHSKPHVFLGESCAYDPNGLPLGSLTDGEGMLLVSCEAKDLEKFRKTNGAILQRRPELYGFACEKTSS
;
A
#
# COMPACT_ATOMS: atom_id res chain seq x y z
N MET A 1 -0.02 11.39 -7.07
CA MET A 1 -0.67 10.13 -6.66
C MET A 1 -0.14 8.98 -7.49
N GLY A 2 -0.01 7.79 -6.88
CA GLY A 2 0.30 6.53 -7.54
C GLY A 2 -0.90 5.59 -7.50
N HIS A 3 -0.88 4.53 -8.32
CA HIS A 3 -1.96 3.55 -8.37
C HIS A 3 -1.41 2.14 -8.47
N LEU A 4 -1.95 1.23 -7.64
CA LEU A 4 -1.69 -0.20 -7.67
C LEU A 4 -3.00 -0.96 -7.91
N ILE A 5 -2.94 -2.01 -8.69
CA ILE A 5 -4.13 -2.81 -9.03
C ILE A 5 -3.99 -4.21 -8.41
N CYS A 6 -4.87 -4.50 -7.46
CA CYS A 6 -5.10 -5.83 -6.88
C CYS A 6 -3.80 -6.55 -6.48
N TYR A 7 -3.39 -7.55 -7.24
CA TYR A 7 -2.23 -8.40 -6.98
C TYR A 7 -0.90 -7.62 -6.91
N GLU A 8 -0.83 -6.44 -7.52
CA GLU A 8 0.36 -5.59 -7.54
C GLU A 8 0.83 -5.14 -6.15
N ILE A 9 -0.05 -5.15 -5.14
CA ILE A 9 0.35 -4.84 -3.76
C ILE A 9 1.42 -5.80 -3.21
N ARG A 10 1.58 -6.98 -3.82
CA ARG A 10 2.58 -7.98 -3.42
C ARG A 10 4.00 -7.65 -3.89
N PHE A 11 4.13 -6.71 -4.83
CA PHE A 11 5.40 -6.32 -5.43
C PHE A 11 5.84 -4.96 -4.88
N PRO A 12 6.75 -4.93 -3.89
CA PRO A 12 7.19 -3.68 -3.28
C PRO A 12 7.83 -2.72 -4.27
N GLU A 13 8.42 -3.25 -5.34
CA GLU A 13 9.08 -2.48 -6.39
C GLU A 13 8.13 -1.49 -7.06
N LEU A 14 6.89 -1.89 -7.35
CA LEU A 14 5.91 -1.02 -8.03
C LEU A 14 5.52 0.18 -7.17
N ALA A 15 5.26 -0.04 -5.88
CA ALA A 15 4.98 1.04 -4.94
C ALA A 15 6.19 1.97 -4.79
N ARG A 16 7.39 1.37 -4.71
CA ARG A 16 8.65 2.11 -4.59
C ARG A 16 8.90 3.01 -5.79
N LEU A 17 8.71 2.52 -7.00
CA LEU A 17 8.89 3.31 -8.22
C LEU A 17 7.96 4.51 -8.26
N GLN A 18 6.70 4.33 -7.87
CA GLN A 18 5.74 5.44 -7.85
C GLN A 18 6.08 6.47 -6.76
N ALA A 19 6.49 6.03 -5.58
CA ALA A 19 6.95 6.92 -4.52
C ALA A 19 8.18 7.73 -4.94
N LEU A 20 9.16 7.11 -5.61
CA LEU A 20 10.33 7.78 -6.15
C LEU A 20 9.99 8.77 -7.27
N ALA A 21 8.91 8.51 -8.01
CA ALA A 21 8.36 9.44 -8.99
C ALA A 21 7.53 10.58 -8.35
N GLY A 22 7.51 10.68 -7.02
CA GLY A 22 6.86 11.76 -6.28
C GLY A 22 5.43 11.47 -5.82
N ALA A 23 4.96 10.23 -5.85
CA ALA A 23 3.67 9.90 -5.28
C ALA A 23 3.68 10.11 -3.75
N GLU A 24 2.65 10.77 -3.24
CA GLU A 24 2.42 11.01 -1.81
C GLU A 24 1.27 10.16 -1.28
N ILE A 25 0.40 9.73 -2.18
CA ILE A 25 -0.73 8.84 -1.92
C ILE A 25 -0.68 7.70 -2.94
N LEU A 26 -0.76 6.46 -2.47
CA LEU A 26 -1.00 5.28 -3.28
C LEU A 26 -2.46 4.88 -3.19
N ILE A 27 -3.14 4.86 -4.31
CA ILE A 27 -4.50 4.33 -4.43
C ILE A 27 -4.40 2.85 -4.83
N VAL A 28 -5.12 2.00 -4.13
CA VAL A 28 -5.18 0.57 -4.44
C VAL A 28 -6.61 0.18 -4.79
N SER A 29 -6.81 -0.31 -6.00
CA SER A 29 -8.10 -0.85 -6.46
C SER A 29 -8.01 -2.37 -6.54
N SER A 30 -8.90 -3.09 -5.86
CA SER A 30 -8.76 -4.53 -5.72
C SER A 30 -10.09 -5.28 -5.68
N ALA A 31 -10.04 -6.53 -6.07
CA ALA A 31 -10.99 -7.58 -5.75
C ALA A 31 -10.23 -8.72 -5.03
N PHE A 32 -9.69 -8.40 -3.84
CA PHE A 32 -8.83 -9.31 -3.09
C PHE A 32 -9.65 -10.47 -2.55
N VAL A 33 -9.25 -11.68 -2.90
CA VAL A 33 -10.00 -12.90 -2.61
C VAL A 33 -10.05 -13.16 -1.11
N ALA A 34 -11.22 -13.52 -0.60
CA ALA A 34 -11.40 -13.97 0.78
C ALA A 34 -10.75 -15.36 1.00
N GLY A 35 -10.42 -15.68 2.23
CA GLY A 35 -9.83 -16.96 2.59
C GLY A 35 -8.95 -16.89 3.83
N GLU A 36 -8.40 -18.03 4.21
CA GLU A 36 -7.51 -18.13 5.36
C GLU A 36 -6.30 -17.18 5.21
N ASN A 37 -5.98 -16.44 6.24
CA ASN A 37 -4.89 -15.45 6.31
C ASN A 37 -4.98 -14.28 5.31
N LYS A 38 -6.05 -14.18 4.52
CA LYS A 38 -6.16 -13.14 3.49
C LYS A 38 -6.34 -11.74 4.06
N ALA A 39 -7.12 -11.58 5.12
CA ALA A 39 -7.26 -10.31 5.83
C ALA A 39 -5.92 -9.83 6.38
N GLN A 40 -5.19 -10.71 7.06
CA GLN A 40 -3.86 -10.40 7.57
C GLN A 40 -2.91 -9.97 6.45
N GLN A 41 -2.85 -10.73 5.35
CA GLN A 41 -2.00 -10.39 4.21
C GLN A 41 -2.36 -9.03 3.60
N TRP A 42 -3.66 -8.76 3.43
CA TRP A 42 -4.17 -7.51 2.90
C TRP A 42 -3.68 -6.31 3.71
N HIS A 43 -3.98 -6.31 5.01
CA HIS A 43 -3.59 -5.22 5.89
C HIS A 43 -2.07 -5.09 6.03
N THR A 44 -1.35 -6.19 6.23
CA THR A 44 0.11 -6.17 6.36
C THR A 44 0.79 -5.61 5.13
N LEU A 45 0.36 -6.01 3.92
CA LEU A 45 0.95 -5.50 2.68
C LEU A 45 0.68 -4.01 2.49
N LEU A 46 -0.55 -3.54 2.74
CA LEU A 46 -0.88 -2.13 2.61
C LEU A 46 -0.10 -1.26 3.61
N GLN A 47 0.00 -1.69 4.86
CA GLN A 47 0.81 -1.02 5.87
C GLN A 47 2.29 -0.97 5.49
N ALA A 48 2.85 -2.08 4.98
CA ALA A 48 4.22 -2.11 4.51
C ALA A 48 4.45 -1.10 3.38
N ARG A 49 3.54 -1.02 2.40
CA ARG A 49 3.64 -0.03 1.31
C ARG A 49 3.60 1.40 1.82
N ALA A 50 2.80 1.69 2.85
CA ALA A 50 2.76 3.01 3.48
C ALA A 50 4.09 3.36 4.16
N ILE A 51 4.57 2.49 5.05
CA ILE A 51 5.75 2.72 5.89
C ILE A 51 7.03 2.81 5.05
N GLU A 52 7.29 1.81 4.22
CA GLU A 52 8.55 1.71 3.46
C GLU A 52 8.71 2.80 2.40
N ASN A 53 7.59 3.38 1.94
CA ASN A 53 7.56 4.41 0.91
C ASN A 53 7.27 5.82 1.44
N ALA A 54 6.99 5.95 2.73
CA ALA A 54 6.61 7.21 3.36
C ALA A 54 5.48 7.91 2.59
N VAL A 55 4.37 7.20 2.40
CA VAL A 55 3.17 7.65 1.67
C VAL A 55 1.89 7.26 2.40
N PHE A 56 0.80 7.96 2.11
CA PHE A 56 -0.54 7.46 2.46
C PHE A 56 -0.93 6.31 1.52
N VAL A 57 -1.70 5.37 2.04
CA VAL A 57 -2.29 4.29 1.24
C VAL A 57 -3.80 4.29 1.43
N CYS A 58 -4.54 4.41 0.33
CA CYS A 58 -5.99 4.35 0.32
C CYS A 58 -6.43 3.17 -0.56
N ALA A 59 -7.02 2.15 0.05
CA ALA A 59 -7.35 0.90 -0.63
C ALA A 59 -8.86 0.67 -0.69
N ALA A 60 -9.39 0.60 -1.90
CA ALA A 60 -10.75 0.18 -2.19
C ALA A 60 -10.75 -1.28 -2.62
N ASN A 61 -11.49 -2.11 -1.90
CA ASN A 61 -11.59 -3.53 -2.17
C ASN A 61 -13.03 -3.95 -2.38
N HIS A 62 -13.27 -4.78 -3.39
CA HIS A 62 -14.60 -5.32 -3.66
C HIS A 62 -15.07 -6.20 -2.50
N SER A 63 -16.32 -5.98 -2.08
CA SER A 63 -16.97 -6.77 -1.03
C SER A 63 -17.98 -7.73 -1.67
N LYS A 64 -17.74 -9.02 -1.48
CA LYS A 64 -18.71 -10.07 -1.78
C LYS A 64 -18.50 -11.22 -0.80
N PRO A 65 -19.44 -11.48 0.09
CA PRO A 65 -19.29 -12.52 1.12
C PRO A 65 -18.74 -13.82 0.55
N HIS A 66 -17.77 -14.42 1.25
CA HIS A 66 -17.08 -15.67 0.90
C HIS A 66 -16.30 -15.68 -0.44
N VAL A 67 -16.32 -14.60 -1.22
CA VAL A 67 -15.61 -14.50 -2.50
C VAL A 67 -14.50 -13.47 -2.43
N PHE A 68 -14.85 -12.25 -2.04
CA PHE A 68 -13.91 -11.14 -1.90
C PHE A 68 -13.91 -10.62 -0.47
N LEU A 69 -12.74 -10.21 -0.02
CA LEU A 69 -12.49 -9.84 1.38
C LEU A 69 -13.31 -8.62 1.83
N GLY A 70 -13.52 -7.65 0.94
CA GLY A 70 -13.96 -6.33 1.37
C GLY A 70 -12.84 -5.61 2.12
N GLU A 71 -13.16 -5.08 3.29
CA GLU A 71 -12.19 -4.42 4.17
C GLU A 71 -11.41 -3.29 3.47
N SER A 72 -12.14 -2.42 2.74
CA SER A 72 -11.56 -1.18 2.22
C SER A 72 -11.00 -0.36 3.38
N CYS A 73 -9.80 0.17 3.25
CA CYS A 73 -9.10 0.81 4.36
C CYS A 73 -8.09 1.85 3.90
N ALA A 74 -7.64 2.67 4.83
CA ALA A 74 -6.58 3.64 4.57
C ALA A 74 -5.57 3.67 5.72
N TYR A 75 -4.32 3.95 5.37
CA TYR A 75 -3.18 4.01 6.27
C TYR A 75 -2.40 5.30 6.10
N ASP A 76 -1.91 5.84 7.20
CA ASP A 76 -0.95 6.94 7.20
C ASP A 76 0.48 6.45 6.88
N PRO A 77 1.45 7.36 6.69
CA PRO A 77 2.84 6.96 6.42
C PRO A 77 3.52 6.18 7.54
N ASN A 78 2.98 6.15 8.76
CA ASN A 78 3.45 5.28 9.84
C ASN A 78 2.82 3.88 9.81
N GLY A 79 1.91 3.63 8.87
CA GLY A 79 1.13 2.40 8.81
C GLY A 79 -0.02 2.35 9.81
N LEU A 80 -0.36 3.47 10.44
CA LEU A 80 -1.49 3.55 11.35
C LEU A 80 -2.80 3.67 10.55
N PRO A 81 -3.87 2.97 10.98
CA PRO A 81 -5.13 3.02 10.26
C PRO A 81 -5.79 4.40 10.40
N LEU A 82 -6.19 4.97 9.27
CA LEU A 82 -7.01 6.18 9.19
C LEU A 82 -8.51 5.85 9.18
N GLY A 83 -8.85 4.64 8.80
CA GLY A 83 -10.20 4.10 8.80
C GLY A 83 -10.32 2.82 8.00
N SER A 84 -11.43 2.11 8.20
CA SER A 84 -11.75 0.89 7.48
C SER A 84 -13.26 0.69 7.36
N LEU A 85 -13.68 -0.01 6.30
CA LEU A 85 -15.02 -0.56 6.14
C LEU A 85 -14.93 -2.06 6.42
N THR A 86 -15.67 -2.54 7.41
CA THR A 86 -15.63 -3.95 7.83
C THR A 86 -16.69 -4.80 7.15
N ASP A 87 -17.81 -4.20 6.77
CA ASP A 87 -18.96 -4.92 6.24
C ASP A 87 -19.61 -4.22 5.05
N GLY A 88 -19.78 -4.97 3.96
CA GLY A 88 -20.62 -4.59 2.83
C GLY A 88 -20.09 -3.42 1.99
N GLU A 89 -21.02 -2.79 1.30
CA GLU A 89 -20.77 -1.61 0.47
C GLU A 89 -20.83 -0.34 1.31
N GLY A 90 -19.96 0.62 1.02
CA GLY A 90 -19.93 1.88 1.77
C GLY A 90 -18.93 2.87 1.23
N MET A 91 -18.87 4.01 1.88
CA MET A 91 -17.93 5.08 1.60
C MET A 91 -17.08 5.35 2.84
N LEU A 92 -15.77 5.32 2.67
CA LEU A 92 -14.80 5.71 3.69
C LEU A 92 -14.18 7.05 3.30
N LEU A 93 -14.34 8.05 4.16
CA LEU A 93 -13.71 9.35 3.99
C LEU A 93 -12.55 9.47 4.99
N VAL A 94 -11.37 9.82 4.49
CA VAL A 94 -10.18 10.03 5.30
C VAL A 94 -9.47 11.31 4.88
N SER A 95 -8.78 11.96 5.82
CA SER A 95 -7.91 13.08 5.54
C SER A 95 -6.46 12.64 5.38
N CYS A 96 -5.82 13.08 4.30
CA CYS A 96 -4.39 12.89 4.04
C CYS A 96 -3.71 14.26 4.09
N GLU A 97 -3.13 14.61 5.22
CA GLU A 97 -2.56 15.94 5.45
C GLU A 97 -1.10 16.00 5.01
N ALA A 98 -0.77 16.92 4.11
CA ALA A 98 0.61 17.10 3.62
C ALA A 98 1.61 17.36 4.76
N LYS A 99 1.20 18.09 5.81
CA LYS A 99 2.04 18.35 6.99
C LYS A 99 2.45 17.08 7.73
N ASP A 100 1.57 16.07 7.80
CA ASP A 100 1.86 14.81 8.47
C ASP A 100 2.86 13.98 7.65
N LEU A 101 2.72 14.01 6.34
CA LEU A 101 3.67 13.40 5.42
C LEU A 101 5.06 14.04 5.52
N GLU A 102 5.14 15.37 5.53
CA GLU A 102 6.39 16.10 5.69
C GLU A 102 7.06 15.80 7.04
N LYS A 103 6.28 15.78 8.12
CA LYS A 103 6.76 15.44 9.46
C LYS A 103 7.35 14.02 9.48
N PHE A 104 6.62 13.05 8.93
CA PHE A 104 7.09 11.67 8.85
C PHE A 104 8.40 11.56 8.04
N ARG A 105 8.47 12.18 6.86
CA ARG A 105 9.66 12.15 6.00
C ARG A 105 10.89 12.80 6.62
N LYS A 106 10.72 13.77 7.51
CA LYS A 106 11.82 14.39 8.28
C LYS A 106 12.41 13.43 9.31
N THR A 107 11.59 12.55 9.88
CA THR A 107 12.02 11.58 10.92
C THR A 107 12.42 10.23 10.34
N ASN A 108 11.90 9.88 9.17
CA ASN A 108 12.16 8.61 8.50
C ASN A 108 12.88 8.84 7.17
N GLY A 109 14.20 8.67 7.20
CA GLY A 109 15.06 8.82 6.02
C GLY A 109 15.13 7.61 5.10
N ALA A 110 14.30 6.59 5.27
CA ALA A 110 14.43 5.29 4.59
C ALA A 110 14.55 5.40 3.06
N ILE A 111 13.79 6.30 2.42
CA ILE A 111 13.88 6.52 0.97
C ILE A 111 15.23 7.12 0.57
N LEU A 112 15.74 8.10 1.33
CA LEU A 112 17.00 8.79 1.05
C LEU A 112 18.23 7.94 1.37
N GLN A 113 18.10 7.00 2.31
CA GLN A 113 19.17 6.10 2.77
C GLN A 113 19.30 4.84 1.92
N ARG A 114 18.54 4.73 0.85
CA ARG A 114 18.62 3.59 -0.07
C ARG A 114 20.00 3.52 -0.74
N ARG A 115 20.41 2.32 -1.01
CA ARG A 115 21.66 2.01 -1.71
C ARG A 115 21.35 1.33 -3.06
N PRO A 116 20.75 2.08 -4.02
CA PRO A 116 20.28 1.50 -5.30
C PRO A 116 21.42 0.82 -6.08
N GLU A 117 22.67 1.25 -5.89
CA GLU A 117 23.84 0.64 -6.48
C GLU A 117 24.08 -0.81 -6.00
N LEU A 118 23.50 -1.20 -4.86
CA LEU A 118 23.60 -2.56 -4.30
C LEU A 118 22.43 -3.46 -4.69
N TYR A 119 21.35 -2.89 -5.28
CA TYR A 119 20.10 -3.59 -5.55
C TYR A 119 19.93 -3.94 -7.03
N GLY A 120 21.02 -4.02 -7.79
CA GLY A 120 20.97 -4.50 -9.16
C GLY A 120 20.52 -5.96 -9.20
N PHE A 121 19.20 -6.18 -9.33
CA PHE A 121 18.68 -7.51 -9.60
C PHE A 121 18.92 -7.82 -11.07
N ALA A 122 19.92 -8.63 -11.37
CA ALA A 122 19.92 -9.36 -12.61
C ALA A 122 18.73 -10.31 -12.56
N CYS A 123 17.65 -9.91 -13.22
CA CYS A 123 16.49 -10.77 -13.39
C CYS A 123 16.84 -11.81 -14.45
N GLU A 124 17.64 -12.81 -14.09
CA GLU A 124 17.66 -14.03 -14.84
C GLU A 124 16.29 -14.68 -14.68
N LYS A 125 15.50 -14.65 -15.76
CA LYS A 125 14.33 -15.50 -15.86
C LYS A 125 14.85 -16.93 -15.73
N THR A 126 14.71 -17.52 -14.56
CA THR A 126 14.79 -18.96 -14.45
C THR A 126 13.61 -19.48 -15.26
N SER A 127 13.92 -19.92 -16.49
CA SER A 127 12.99 -20.68 -17.30
C SER A 127 12.72 -21.98 -16.56
N SER A 128 11.56 -22.07 -15.95
CA SER A 128 10.96 -23.32 -15.49
C SER A 128 10.30 -24.04 -16.65
#